data_66e013e5a6096d68796eef8718408d7c
#
_entry.id   66e013e5a6096d68796eef8718408d7c
#
_cell.length_a   1.000
_cell.length_b   1.000
_cell.length_c   1.000
_cell.angle_alpha   90.00
_cell.angle_beta   90.00
_cell.angle_gamma   90.00
#
_symmetry.space_group_name_H-M   'P 1'
#
loop_
_entity.id
_entity.type
_entity.pdbx_description
1 polymer ?
#
loop_
_entity_poly.entity_id
_entity_poly.type
_entity_poly.pdbx_seq_one_letter_code
_entity_poly.pdbx_strand_id
1 'polypeptide(L)'
;MKVREPNQKRIAKLVRELLVELGEDPEREGLKRTPARVAKSLAFLTRGYRQNLKAVVNGAHFTSGTNHMVILKDIELYSMCEHHMLPFYGKCAIGYIAKGKVLGISKLARIVDMFARRLQIQERMTEEIANAIMAEAKADGVGVVIRAKHLCMMMRGVEKQNSEMTTSAVLGTFRSDERVRQEFLSLIS
;
A
#
# COMPACT_ATOMS: atom_id res chain seq x y z
N MET A 1 -16.25 7.34 -8.58
CA MET A 1 -16.06 6.61 -9.87
C MET A 1 -16.44 5.14 -9.65
N LYS A 2 -17.33 4.55 -10.48
CA LYS A 2 -17.62 3.10 -10.40
C LYS A 2 -16.34 2.33 -10.75
N VAL A 3 -15.80 1.58 -9.81
CA VAL A 3 -14.63 0.74 -10.04
C VAL A 3 -15.02 -0.38 -11.01
N ARG A 4 -14.34 -0.43 -12.16
CA ARG A 4 -14.56 -1.46 -13.19
C ARG A 4 -13.61 -2.63 -12.94
N GLU A 5 -14.08 -3.84 -13.23
CA GLU A 5 -13.18 -4.98 -13.40
C GLU A 5 -12.24 -4.75 -14.58
N PRO A 6 -10.93 -5.04 -14.45
CA PRO A 6 -9.99 -4.90 -15.56
C PRO A 6 -10.37 -5.82 -16.71
N ASN A 7 -10.58 -5.28 -17.89
CA ASN A 7 -10.76 -6.07 -19.09
C ASN A 7 -9.41 -6.65 -19.55
N GLN A 8 -9.07 -7.83 -19.02
CA GLN A 8 -7.77 -8.45 -19.26
C GLN A 8 -7.55 -8.76 -20.76
N LYS A 9 -8.60 -9.11 -21.53
CA LYS A 9 -8.48 -9.34 -22.98
C LYS A 9 -8.08 -8.05 -23.71
N ARG A 10 -8.70 -6.93 -23.35
CA ARG A 10 -8.36 -5.62 -23.96
C ARG A 10 -6.97 -5.15 -23.53
N ILE A 11 -6.63 -5.33 -22.25
CA ILE A 11 -5.27 -4.99 -21.75
C ILE A 11 -4.23 -5.82 -22.50
N ALA A 12 -4.43 -7.12 -22.66
CA ALA A 12 -3.51 -7.97 -23.41
C ALA A 12 -3.32 -7.48 -24.87
N LYS A 13 -4.42 -7.08 -25.54
CA LYS A 13 -4.32 -6.50 -26.90
C LYS A 13 -3.44 -5.24 -26.90
N LEU A 14 -3.68 -4.30 -25.97
CA LEU A 14 -2.91 -3.06 -25.84
C LEU A 14 -1.43 -3.33 -25.54
N VAL A 15 -1.14 -4.33 -24.70
CA VAL A 15 0.24 -4.75 -24.39
C VAL A 15 0.93 -5.33 -25.62
N ARG A 16 0.21 -6.10 -26.44
CA ARG A 16 0.76 -6.59 -27.73
C ARG A 16 1.13 -5.43 -28.68
N GLU A 17 0.24 -4.46 -28.81
CA GLU A 17 0.48 -3.26 -29.58
C GLU A 17 1.69 -2.49 -29.02
N LEU A 18 1.77 -2.30 -27.70
CA LEU A 18 2.90 -1.66 -27.03
C LEU A 18 4.23 -2.35 -27.34
N LEU A 19 4.29 -3.68 -27.37
CA LEU A 19 5.50 -4.42 -27.70
C LEU A 19 6.00 -4.08 -29.09
N VAL A 20 5.10 -3.97 -30.08
CA VAL A 20 5.45 -3.56 -31.45
C VAL A 20 6.01 -2.15 -31.47
N GLU A 21 5.36 -1.19 -30.78
CA GLU A 21 5.82 0.21 -30.71
C GLU A 21 7.18 0.36 -29.98
N LEU A 22 7.53 -0.60 -29.11
CA LEU A 22 8.86 -0.67 -28.50
C LEU A 22 9.92 -1.31 -29.41
N GLY A 23 9.55 -1.73 -30.63
CA GLY A 23 10.45 -2.39 -31.59
C GLY A 23 10.65 -3.88 -31.34
N GLU A 24 9.78 -4.51 -30.54
CA GLU A 24 9.84 -5.93 -30.24
C GLU A 24 8.95 -6.77 -31.17
N ASP A 25 9.34 -8.04 -31.38
CA ASP A 25 8.49 -9.03 -32.04
C ASP A 25 7.63 -9.78 -31.02
N PRO A 26 6.31 -9.48 -30.95
CA PRO A 26 5.42 -10.17 -30.01
C PRO A 26 5.24 -11.65 -30.30
N GLU A 27 5.65 -12.15 -31.48
CA GLU A 27 5.56 -13.55 -31.86
C GLU A 27 6.79 -14.37 -31.44
N ARG A 28 7.89 -13.73 -31.07
CA ARG A 28 9.04 -14.48 -30.56
C ARG A 28 8.68 -15.27 -29.28
N GLU A 29 9.28 -16.42 -29.10
CA GLU A 29 8.93 -17.42 -28.07
C GLU A 29 8.75 -16.81 -26.67
N GLY A 30 9.68 -15.97 -26.25
CA GLY A 30 9.65 -15.33 -24.92
C GLY A 30 8.49 -14.34 -24.74
N LEU A 31 7.96 -13.74 -25.82
CA LEU A 31 6.92 -12.70 -25.76
C LEU A 31 5.52 -13.17 -26.09
N LYS A 32 5.33 -14.32 -26.75
CA LYS A 32 3.99 -14.83 -27.11
C LYS A 32 2.96 -14.81 -25.99
N ARG A 33 3.37 -15.08 -24.75
CA ARG A 33 2.48 -15.09 -23.57
C ARG A 33 2.55 -13.83 -22.73
N THR A 34 3.46 -12.89 -23.05
CA THR A 34 3.67 -11.65 -22.28
C THR A 34 2.41 -10.78 -22.21
N PRO A 35 1.65 -10.56 -23.29
CA PRO A 35 0.43 -9.76 -23.21
C PRO A 35 -0.57 -10.27 -22.15
N ALA A 36 -0.84 -11.55 -22.14
CA ALA A 36 -1.77 -12.16 -21.17
C ALA A 36 -1.20 -12.13 -19.73
N ARG A 37 0.12 -12.37 -19.57
CA ARG A 37 0.78 -12.31 -18.26
C ARG A 37 0.76 -10.90 -17.69
N VAL A 38 1.04 -9.88 -18.48
CA VAL A 38 1.00 -8.47 -18.06
C VAL A 38 -0.42 -8.07 -17.67
N ALA A 39 -1.43 -8.46 -18.47
CA ALA A 39 -2.82 -8.17 -18.14
C ALA A 39 -3.24 -8.78 -16.81
N LYS A 40 -2.86 -10.03 -16.52
CA LYS A 40 -3.11 -10.70 -15.25
C LYS A 40 -2.37 -10.01 -14.09
N SER A 41 -1.10 -9.63 -14.30
CA SER A 41 -0.29 -8.95 -13.28
C SER A 41 -0.88 -7.58 -12.94
N LEU A 42 -1.26 -6.78 -13.92
CA LEU A 42 -1.88 -5.47 -13.69
C LEU A 42 -3.22 -5.60 -12.96
N ALA A 43 -4.05 -6.59 -13.31
CA ALA A 43 -5.29 -6.86 -12.59
C ALA A 43 -5.06 -7.23 -11.12
N PHE A 44 -4.01 -7.99 -10.81
CA PHE A 44 -3.60 -8.33 -9.44
C PHE A 44 -3.05 -7.12 -8.70
N LEU A 45 -2.14 -6.36 -9.31
CA LEU A 45 -1.48 -5.21 -8.71
C LEU A 45 -2.43 -4.02 -8.47
N THR A 46 -3.59 -4.02 -9.11
CA THR A 46 -4.63 -2.99 -8.93
C THR A 46 -5.90 -3.51 -8.25
N ARG A 47 -5.84 -4.69 -7.63
CA ARG A 47 -7.01 -5.32 -6.97
C ARG A 47 -7.56 -4.49 -5.81
N GLY A 48 -6.74 -3.66 -5.17
CA GLY A 48 -7.12 -2.81 -4.05
C GLY A 48 -8.22 -1.79 -4.38
N TYR A 49 -8.37 -1.40 -5.66
CA TYR A 49 -9.50 -0.57 -6.09
C TYR A 49 -10.86 -1.26 -5.93
N ARG A 50 -10.88 -2.59 -5.96
CA ARG A 50 -12.09 -3.42 -5.91
C ARG A 50 -12.38 -3.98 -4.52
N GLN A 51 -11.50 -3.70 -3.56
CA GLN A 51 -11.69 -4.13 -2.18
C GLN A 51 -12.45 -3.07 -1.39
N ASN A 52 -13.26 -3.54 -0.44
CA ASN A 52 -13.98 -2.70 0.50
C ASN A 52 -13.37 -2.87 1.90
N LEU A 53 -13.12 -1.77 2.59
CA LEU A 53 -12.46 -1.77 3.90
C LEU A 53 -13.19 -2.63 4.93
N LYS A 54 -14.53 -2.50 5.02
CA LYS A 54 -15.34 -3.30 5.93
C LYS A 54 -15.23 -4.80 5.66
N ALA A 55 -15.20 -5.18 4.37
CA ALA A 55 -15.00 -6.57 3.98
C ALA A 55 -13.59 -7.08 4.29
N VAL A 56 -12.57 -6.23 4.17
CA VAL A 56 -11.18 -6.57 4.54
C VAL A 56 -11.07 -6.80 6.05
N VAL A 57 -11.65 -5.92 6.85
CA VAL A 57 -11.67 -6.05 8.32
C VAL A 57 -12.56 -7.21 8.76
N ASN A 58 -13.70 -7.41 8.10
CA ASN A 58 -14.61 -8.55 8.30
C ASN A 58 -14.97 -8.76 9.79
N GLY A 59 -15.30 -7.69 10.50
CA GLY A 59 -15.73 -7.75 11.88
C GLY A 59 -14.68 -8.23 12.90
N ALA A 60 -13.40 -8.35 12.52
CA ALA A 60 -12.34 -8.82 13.40
C ALA A 60 -11.90 -7.76 14.42
N HIS A 61 -12.85 -7.40 15.28
CA HIS A 61 -12.67 -6.54 16.43
C HIS A 61 -12.78 -7.38 17.70
N PHE A 62 -11.80 -7.26 18.59
CA PHE A 62 -11.74 -8.01 19.82
C PHE A 62 -11.81 -7.05 21.00
N THR A 63 -12.65 -7.34 21.97
CA THR A 63 -12.69 -6.58 23.23
C THR A 63 -11.35 -6.73 23.95
N SER A 64 -10.76 -5.62 24.34
CA SER A 64 -9.50 -5.58 25.07
C SER A 64 -9.58 -4.48 26.12
N GLY A 65 -9.18 -4.80 27.34
CA GLY A 65 -9.04 -3.81 28.41
C GLY A 65 -7.78 -2.94 28.28
N THR A 66 -6.97 -3.16 27.22
CA THR A 66 -5.74 -2.40 27.03
C THR A 66 -6.04 -0.99 26.51
N ASN A 67 -5.36 -0.02 27.08
CA ASN A 67 -5.25 1.36 26.60
C ASN A 67 -3.81 1.71 26.21
N HIS A 68 -2.94 0.69 26.12
CA HIS A 68 -1.57 0.85 25.65
C HIS A 68 -1.50 0.95 24.13
N MET A 69 -0.37 1.44 23.65
CA MET A 69 -0.07 1.48 22.23
C MET A 69 0.10 0.05 21.67
N VAL A 70 -0.60 -0.24 20.60
CA VAL A 70 -0.44 -1.48 19.83
C VAL A 70 0.36 -1.15 18.59
N ILE A 71 1.47 -1.86 18.36
CA ILE A 71 2.35 -1.63 17.20
C ILE A 71 2.50 -2.90 16.38
N LEU A 72 2.42 -2.74 15.06
CA LEU A 72 2.84 -3.74 14.08
C LEU A 72 3.80 -3.06 13.12
N LYS A 73 5.04 -3.55 13.06
CA LYS A 73 6.09 -3.03 12.17
C LYS A 73 6.53 -4.07 11.15
N ASP A 74 7.35 -3.63 10.21
CA ASP A 74 7.90 -4.46 9.13
C ASP A 74 6.84 -5.10 8.22
N ILE A 75 5.68 -4.45 8.07
CA ILE A 75 4.66 -4.88 7.12
C ILE A 75 5.19 -4.60 5.71
N GLU A 76 5.54 -5.64 4.98
CA GLU A 76 6.00 -5.51 3.60
C GLU A 76 4.90 -4.98 2.70
N LEU A 77 5.25 -4.10 1.79
CA LEU A 77 4.33 -3.56 0.79
C LEU A 77 4.97 -3.46 -0.59
N TYR A 78 4.14 -3.65 -1.60
CA TYR A 78 4.47 -3.46 -3.01
C TYR A 78 3.34 -2.66 -3.66
N SER A 79 3.69 -1.54 -4.27
CA SER A 79 2.74 -0.65 -4.93
C SER A 79 3.26 -0.21 -6.30
N MET A 80 2.45 0.53 -7.04
CA MET A 80 2.82 1.09 -8.33
C MET A 80 2.69 2.60 -8.29
N CYS A 81 3.77 3.29 -8.65
CA CYS A 81 3.77 4.74 -8.79
C CYS A 81 2.76 5.17 -9.87
N GLU A 82 1.84 6.07 -9.54
CA GLU A 82 0.81 6.51 -10.49
C GLU A 82 1.37 7.31 -11.66
N HIS A 83 2.56 7.94 -11.49
CA HIS A 83 3.17 8.76 -12.52
C HIS A 83 3.84 7.95 -13.65
N HIS A 84 4.36 6.76 -13.33
CA HIS A 84 5.16 5.99 -14.28
C HIS A 84 4.72 4.53 -14.41
N MET A 85 3.78 4.07 -13.58
CA MET A 85 3.39 2.65 -13.47
C MET A 85 4.57 1.72 -13.17
N LEU A 86 5.64 2.25 -12.55
CA LEU A 86 6.76 1.47 -12.08
C LEU A 86 6.60 1.15 -10.60
N PRO A 87 7.13 0.01 -10.12
CA PRO A 87 6.96 -0.38 -8.73
C PRO A 87 7.68 0.54 -7.75
N PHE A 88 7.11 0.67 -6.55
CA PHE A 88 7.82 1.01 -5.34
C PHE A 88 7.47 -0.01 -4.26
N TYR A 89 8.40 -0.29 -3.39
CA TYR A 89 8.27 -1.32 -2.38
C TYR A 89 9.02 -0.94 -1.11
N GLY A 90 8.57 -1.49 0.00
CA GLY A 90 9.17 -1.17 1.28
C GLY A 90 8.43 -1.77 2.45
N LYS A 91 8.47 -1.07 3.57
CA LYS A 91 7.88 -1.50 4.82
C LYS A 91 7.00 -0.41 5.42
N CYS A 92 5.93 -0.85 6.05
CA CYS A 92 5.01 -0.01 6.81
C CYS A 92 5.07 -0.37 8.29
N ALA A 93 5.11 0.63 9.15
CA ALA A 93 4.89 0.50 10.58
C ALA A 93 3.62 1.24 10.96
N ILE A 94 2.82 0.61 11.81
CA ILE A 94 1.53 1.12 12.30
C ILE A 94 1.55 1.06 13.82
N GLY A 95 1.20 2.17 14.47
CA GLY A 95 0.89 2.22 15.88
C GLY A 95 -0.51 2.79 16.09
N TYR A 96 -1.26 2.29 17.07
CA TYR A 96 -2.53 2.89 17.45
C TYR A 96 -2.82 2.67 18.94
N ILE A 97 -3.57 3.60 19.56
CA ILE A 97 -4.06 3.46 20.92
C ILE A 97 -5.53 3.04 20.85
N ALA A 98 -5.78 1.81 21.32
CA ALA A 98 -7.11 1.23 21.28
C ALA A 98 -8.04 1.85 22.32
N LYS A 99 -9.34 1.96 21.97
CA LYS A 99 -10.40 2.38 22.90
C LYS A 99 -11.36 1.22 23.15
N GLY A 100 -10.94 0.31 24.03
CA GLY A 100 -11.74 -0.86 24.42
C GLY A 100 -11.82 -1.99 23.40
N LYS A 101 -11.37 -1.78 22.15
CA LYS A 101 -11.32 -2.82 21.11
C LYS A 101 -10.05 -2.74 20.29
N VAL A 102 -9.49 -3.89 19.98
CA VAL A 102 -8.32 -4.02 19.10
C VAL A 102 -8.72 -4.69 17.79
N LEU A 103 -8.01 -4.32 16.72
CA LEU A 103 -8.12 -5.00 15.42
C LEU A 103 -7.30 -6.27 15.41
N GLY A 104 -7.82 -7.31 14.78
CA GLY A 104 -7.00 -8.50 14.52
C GLY A 104 -5.74 -8.13 13.75
N ILE A 105 -4.58 -8.58 14.23
CA ILE A 105 -3.25 -8.19 13.71
C ILE A 105 -3.12 -8.35 12.18
N SER A 106 -3.67 -9.44 11.63
CA SER A 106 -3.67 -9.68 10.17
C SER A 106 -4.49 -8.65 9.39
N LYS A 107 -5.41 -7.91 10.04
CA LYS A 107 -6.23 -6.90 9.38
C LYS A 107 -5.44 -5.64 9.10
N LEU A 108 -4.50 -5.30 9.97
CA LEU A 108 -3.57 -4.18 9.73
C LEU A 108 -2.78 -4.40 8.44
N ALA A 109 -2.16 -5.59 8.29
CA ALA A 109 -1.42 -5.93 7.07
C ALA A 109 -2.32 -5.97 5.82
N ARG A 110 -3.55 -6.46 5.93
CA ARG A 110 -4.52 -6.48 4.81
C ARG A 110 -5.00 -5.10 4.42
N ILE A 111 -5.12 -4.17 5.36
CA ILE A 111 -5.43 -2.76 5.09
C ILE A 111 -4.28 -2.12 4.30
N VAL A 112 -3.04 -2.33 4.73
CA VAL A 112 -1.85 -1.86 3.98
C VAL A 112 -1.89 -2.41 2.55
N ASP A 113 -2.10 -3.72 2.38
CA ASP A 113 -2.13 -4.36 1.06
C ASP A 113 -3.27 -3.81 0.19
N MET A 114 -4.45 -3.57 0.77
CA MET A 114 -5.58 -2.99 0.04
C MET A 114 -5.26 -1.62 -0.55
N PHE A 115 -4.58 -0.74 0.19
CA PHE A 115 -4.19 0.56 -0.31
C PHE A 115 -2.96 0.50 -1.21
N ALA A 116 -1.99 -0.38 -0.94
CA ALA A 116 -0.81 -0.56 -1.76
C ALA A 116 -1.12 -1.13 -3.16
N ARG A 117 -2.13 -2.01 -3.29
CA ARG A 117 -2.52 -2.60 -4.59
C ARG A 117 -3.38 -1.64 -5.44
N ARG A 118 -2.85 -0.44 -5.67
CA ARG A 118 -3.42 0.63 -6.51
C ARG A 118 -2.30 1.37 -7.24
N LEU A 119 -2.66 2.27 -8.16
CA LEU A 119 -1.72 3.31 -8.59
C LEU A 119 -1.69 4.38 -7.50
N GLN A 120 -0.51 4.61 -6.90
CA GLN A 120 -0.38 5.42 -5.69
C GLN A 120 0.75 6.44 -5.76
N ILE A 121 0.64 7.45 -4.91
CA ILE A 121 1.77 8.18 -4.36
C ILE A 121 1.92 7.81 -2.88
N GLN A 122 3.13 7.73 -2.39
CA GLN A 122 3.41 7.20 -1.06
C GLN A 122 2.76 8.03 0.05
N GLU A 123 2.74 9.35 -0.10
CA GLU A 123 2.15 10.31 0.84
C GLU A 123 0.65 10.04 1.03
N ARG A 124 -0.10 9.99 -0.06
CA ARG A 124 -1.54 9.71 -0.04
C ARG A 124 -1.83 8.32 0.54
N MET A 125 -1.06 7.31 0.15
CA MET A 125 -1.22 5.95 0.66
C MET A 125 -1.02 5.91 2.18
N THR A 126 -0.01 6.61 2.71
CA THR A 126 0.27 6.68 4.15
C THR A 126 -0.90 7.29 4.91
N GLU A 127 -1.47 8.36 4.40
CA GLU A 127 -2.62 9.04 4.98
C GLU A 127 -3.91 8.20 4.89
N GLU A 128 -4.17 7.56 3.76
CA GLU A 128 -5.31 6.66 3.56
C GLU A 128 -5.28 5.48 4.55
N ILE A 129 -4.10 4.89 4.78
CA ILE A 129 -3.93 3.80 5.76
C ILE A 129 -4.21 4.30 7.18
N ALA A 130 -3.65 5.45 7.57
CA ALA A 130 -3.85 6.02 8.89
C ALA A 130 -5.34 6.32 9.17
N ASN A 131 -6.02 6.95 8.22
CA ASN A 131 -7.45 7.26 8.32
C ASN A 131 -8.32 5.99 8.40
N ALA A 132 -8.00 4.97 7.61
CA ALA A 132 -8.72 3.70 7.62
C ALA A 132 -8.59 2.98 8.98
N ILE A 133 -7.39 2.96 9.56
CA ILE A 133 -7.17 2.35 10.87
C ILE A 133 -7.86 3.16 11.97
N MET A 134 -7.76 4.48 11.93
CA MET A 134 -8.44 5.38 12.88
C MET A 134 -9.95 5.11 12.93
N ALA A 135 -10.58 4.97 11.76
CA ALA A 135 -12.01 4.73 11.63
C ALA A 135 -12.41 3.32 12.09
N GLU A 136 -11.67 2.29 11.66
CA GLU A 136 -12.04 0.89 11.94
C GLU A 136 -11.70 0.47 13.38
N ALA A 137 -10.57 0.90 13.92
CA ALA A 137 -10.20 0.63 15.31
C ALA A 137 -10.95 1.52 16.31
N LYS A 138 -11.58 2.61 15.85
CA LYS A 138 -12.10 3.68 16.71
C LYS A 138 -11.04 4.13 17.72
N ALA A 139 -9.80 4.24 17.27
CA ALA A 139 -8.64 4.51 18.09
C ALA A 139 -8.63 5.96 18.60
N ASP A 140 -8.00 6.20 19.74
CA ASP A 140 -7.75 7.55 20.25
C ASP A 140 -6.65 8.26 19.46
N GLY A 141 -5.79 7.49 18.79
CA GLY A 141 -4.76 7.98 17.89
C GLY A 141 -4.13 6.89 17.06
N VAL A 142 -3.53 7.29 15.95
CA VAL A 142 -2.85 6.40 14.99
C VAL A 142 -1.58 7.08 14.50
N GLY A 143 -0.51 6.30 14.39
CA GLY A 143 0.72 6.64 13.68
C GLY A 143 1.01 5.62 12.58
N VAL A 144 1.33 6.10 11.39
CA VAL A 144 1.75 5.26 10.26
C VAL A 144 3.04 5.83 9.69
N VAL A 145 4.05 4.98 9.52
CA VAL A 145 5.31 5.33 8.84
C VAL A 145 5.56 4.33 7.74
N ILE A 146 5.84 4.82 6.55
CA ILE A 146 6.23 3.99 5.39
C ILE A 146 7.62 4.40 4.94
N ARG A 147 8.52 3.41 4.78
CA ARG A 147 9.83 3.56 4.17
C ARG A 147 9.86 2.72 2.90
N ALA A 148 10.12 3.34 1.76
CA ALA A 148 10.07 2.63 0.48
C ALA A 148 11.11 3.12 -0.54
N LYS A 149 11.51 2.19 -1.41
CA LYS A 149 12.37 2.43 -2.56
C LYS A 149 11.53 2.50 -3.82
N HIS A 150 11.79 3.52 -4.66
CA HIS A 150 11.03 3.82 -5.85
C HIS A 150 11.81 3.49 -7.12
N LEU A 151 11.41 2.46 -7.86
CA LEU A 151 12.10 2.10 -9.11
C LEU A 151 11.98 3.19 -10.17
N CYS A 152 10.92 4.00 -10.14
CA CYS A 152 10.78 5.13 -11.06
C CYS A 152 11.88 6.21 -10.88
N MET A 153 12.55 6.23 -9.75
CA MET A 153 13.66 7.12 -9.43
C MET A 153 15.02 6.39 -9.51
N MET A 154 15.05 5.07 -9.23
CA MET A 154 16.28 4.29 -9.14
C MET A 154 16.79 3.83 -10.50
N MET A 155 15.92 3.28 -11.37
CA MET A 155 16.31 2.64 -12.62
C MET A 155 16.33 3.58 -13.84
N ARG A 156 15.79 4.77 -13.71
CA ARG A 156 15.73 5.83 -14.72
C ARG A 156 15.51 7.20 -14.06
N GLY A 157 15.56 8.26 -14.85
CA GLY A 157 15.40 9.64 -14.37
C GLY A 157 16.63 10.12 -13.61
N VAL A 158 16.55 10.26 -12.30
CA VAL A 158 17.68 10.74 -11.48
C VAL A 158 18.66 9.65 -11.07
N GLU A 159 18.32 8.38 -11.25
CA GLU A 159 19.18 7.19 -11.07
C GLU A 159 19.84 7.11 -9.69
N LYS A 160 19.12 7.47 -8.62
CA LYS A 160 19.60 7.43 -7.22
C LYS A 160 19.17 6.12 -6.55
N GLN A 161 20.04 5.13 -6.60
CA GLN A 161 19.75 3.75 -6.20
C GLN A 161 19.66 3.54 -4.67
N ASN A 162 20.35 4.35 -3.89
CA ASN A 162 20.40 4.23 -2.43
C ASN A 162 19.39 5.12 -1.70
N SER A 163 18.59 5.90 -2.44
CA SER A 163 17.59 6.75 -1.82
C SER A 163 16.38 5.93 -1.35
N GLU A 164 15.92 6.24 -0.16
CA GLU A 164 14.70 5.72 0.43
C GLU A 164 13.79 6.89 0.80
N MET A 165 12.52 6.78 0.45
CA MET A 165 11.52 7.77 0.80
C MET A 165 10.82 7.34 2.09
N THR A 166 10.78 8.23 3.08
CA THR A 166 10.02 8.03 4.30
C THR A 166 8.85 9.00 4.34
N THR A 167 7.66 8.48 4.59
CA THR A 167 6.43 9.25 4.82
C THR A 167 5.82 8.87 6.16
N SER A 168 5.21 9.85 6.85
CA SER A 168 4.53 9.62 8.11
C SER A 168 3.17 10.31 8.13
N ALA A 169 2.19 9.67 8.76
CA ALA A 169 0.89 10.24 9.08
C ALA A 169 0.57 9.96 10.55
N VAL A 170 0.21 11.00 11.29
CA VAL A 170 -0.14 10.94 12.71
C VAL A 170 -1.49 11.59 12.96
N LEU A 171 -2.39 10.87 13.64
CA LEU A 171 -3.76 11.27 13.91
C LEU A 171 -4.06 11.16 15.41
N GLY A 172 -5.03 11.96 15.90
CA GLY A 172 -5.46 11.93 17.29
C GLY A 172 -4.31 12.22 18.26
N THR A 173 -4.15 11.39 19.29
CA THR A 173 -3.13 11.54 20.33
C THR A 173 -1.70 11.50 19.81
N PHE A 174 -1.42 10.76 18.73
CA PHE A 174 -0.10 10.77 18.08
C PHE A 174 0.25 12.14 17.51
N ARG A 175 -0.75 12.94 17.14
CA ARG A 175 -0.54 14.31 16.65
C ARG A 175 -0.47 15.33 17.80
N SER A 176 -1.34 15.20 18.80
CA SER A 176 -1.51 16.18 19.87
C SER A 176 -0.51 16.02 21.04
N ASP A 177 -0.02 14.79 21.31
CA ASP A 177 0.94 14.51 22.39
C ASP A 177 2.30 14.08 21.80
N GLU A 178 3.32 14.88 22.05
CA GLU A 178 4.68 14.62 21.60
C GLU A 178 5.28 13.34 22.20
N ARG A 179 4.97 13.03 23.45
CA ARG A 179 5.49 11.83 24.16
C ARG A 179 4.98 10.55 23.50
N VAL A 180 3.69 10.51 23.15
CA VAL A 180 3.07 9.38 22.42
C VAL A 180 3.75 9.20 21.07
N ARG A 181 4.00 10.31 20.37
CA ARG A 181 4.69 10.27 19.09
C ARG A 181 6.14 9.81 19.20
N GLN A 182 6.87 10.26 20.22
CA GLN A 182 8.26 9.86 20.47
C GLN A 182 8.35 8.37 20.84
N GLU A 183 7.44 7.88 21.71
CA GLU A 183 7.35 6.45 22.04
C GLU A 183 7.15 5.61 20.78
N PHE A 184 6.18 5.96 19.92
CA PHE A 184 5.95 5.28 18.66
C PHE A 184 7.21 5.25 17.79
N LEU A 185 7.83 6.40 17.56
CA LEU A 185 9.01 6.50 16.70
C LEU A 185 10.20 5.69 17.26
N SER A 186 10.37 5.64 18.57
CA SER A 186 11.43 4.83 19.21
C SER A 186 11.21 3.31 19.05
N LEU A 187 9.95 2.86 19.05
CA LEU A 187 9.61 1.44 18.94
C LEU A 187 9.64 0.91 17.51
N ILE A 188 9.59 1.81 16.51
CA ILE A 188 9.65 1.43 15.08
C ILE A 188 11.00 1.73 14.41
N SER A 189 11.95 2.24 15.16
CA SER A 189 13.32 2.52 14.71
C SER A 189 14.06 1.25 14.40
#